data_400f9aa23d5a290504a8c6ebe66817bf
#
_entry.id   400f9aa23d5a290504a8c6ebe66817bf
#
_cell.length_a   1.000
_cell.length_b   1.000
_cell.length_c   1.000
_cell.angle_alpha   90.00
_cell.angle_beta   90.00
_cell.angle_gamma   90.00
#
_symmetry.space_group_name_H-M   'P 1'
#
loop_
_entity.id
_entity.type
_entity.pdbx_description
1 polymer ?
#
loop_
_entity_poly.entity_id
_entity_poly.type
_entity_poly.pdbx_seq_one_letter_code
_entity_poly.pdbx_strand_id
1 'polypeptide(L)'
;MKILIVEDEEMIREGVSDYLTDCGYETIEAADGQEALEQFSSYEVALVLLDIQMPKLNGLEVLAEIRKSSQVPVLMLTAFQDEEYKMSAFASLADGYLEKPFSLSLLKVRVDAIFKRY
;
A
#
# COMPACT_ATOMS: atom_id res chain seq x y z
N MET A 1 3.53 15.02 -1.43
CA MET A 1 2.54 14.04 -0.99
C MET A 1 3.23 12.81 -0.43
N LYS A 2 2.77 12.33 0.69
CA LYS A 2 3.41 11.20 1.37
C LYS A 2 2.72 9.90 1.03
N ILE A 3 3.53 8.91 0.65
CA ILE A 3 3.06 7.56 0.35
C ILE A 3 3.58 6.63 1.46
N LEU A 4 2.67 5.95 2.14
CA LEU A 4 3.04 4.94 3.12
C LEU A 4 3.20 3.60 2.42
N ILE A 5 4.36 3.00 2.53
CA ILE A 5 4.68 1.73 1.88
C ILE A 5 4.77 0.66 2.97
N VAL A 6 3.84 -0.28 2.92
CA VAL A 6 3.73 -1.34 3.92
C VAL A 6 4.09 -2.66 3.26
N GLU A 7 5.27 -3.18 3.57
CA GLU A 7 5.81 -4.38 2.95
C GLU A 7 6.84 -4.99 3.90
N ASP A 8 6.69 -6.27 4.23
CA ASP A 8 7.59 -6.91 5.18
C ASP A 8 8.95 -7.31 4.57
N GLU A 9 9.01 -7.50 3.26
CA GLU A 9 10.29 -7.80 2.60
C GLU A 9 11.07 -6.51 2.39
N GLU A 10 12.19 -6.41 3.12
CA GLU A 10 13.00 -5.18 3.12
C GLU A 10 13.47 -4.76 1.73
N MET A 11 13.92 -5.70 0.93
CA MET A 11 14.44 -5.36 -0.40
C MET A 11 13.34 -4.81 -1.31
N ILE A 12 12.16 -5.38 -1.24
CA ILE A 12 11.02 -4.88 -2.02
C ILE A 12 10.60 -3.50 -1.52
N ARG A 13 10.47 -3.37 -0.20
CA ARG A 13 10.06 -2.11 0.42
C ARG A 13 11.00 -0.97 0.09
N GLU A 14 12.31 -1.22 0.23
CA GLU A 14 13.32 -0.20 -0.06
C GLU A 14 13.36 0.14 -1.55
N GLY A 15 13.24 -0.87 -2.41
CA GLY A 15 13.23 -0.64 -3.86
C GLY A 15 12.05 0.22 -4.29
N VAL A 16 10.88 -0.04 -3.74
CA VAL A 16 9.68 0.76 -4.04
C VAL A 16 9.84 2.18 -3.50
N SER A 17 10.34 2.31 -2.28
CA SER A 17 10.56 3.62 -1.66
C SER A 17 11.54 4.46 -2.46
N ASP A 18 12.68 3.87 -2.84
CA ASP A 18 13.71 4.59 -3.60
C ASP A 18 13.17 5.03 -4.96
N TYR A 19 12.46 4.15 -5.63
CA TYR A 19 11.92 4.46 -6.94
C TYR A 19 10.90 5.61 -6.89
N LEU A 20 9.99 5.56 -5.94
CA LEU A 20 8.96 6.60 -5.80
C LEU A 20 9.56 7.92 -5.32
N THR A 21 10.58 7.86 -4.48
CA THR A 21 11.30 9.05 -4.07
C THR A 21 11.97 9.71 -5.28
N ASP A 22 12.56 8.92 -6.16
CA ASP A 22 13.17 9.44 -7.40
C ASP A 22 12.12 10.04 -8.34
N CYS A 23 10.88 9.58 -8.23
CA CYS A 23 9.76 10.12 -9.01
C CYS A 23 9.20 11.42 -8.42
N GLY A 24 9.69 11.86 -7.28
CA GLY A 24 9.27 13.11 -6.67
C GLY A 24 8.27 12.97 -5.52
N TYR A 25 7.99 11.76 -5.09
CA TYR A 25 7.08 11.53 -3.96
C TYR A 25 7.87 11.43 -2.65
N GLU A 26 7.23 11.78 -1.55
CA GLU A 26 7.76 11.52 -0.21
C GLU A 26 7.27 10.15 0.22
N THR A 27 8.15 9.34 0.84
CA THR A 27 7.78 7.99 1.23
C THR A 27 8.00 7.76 2.72
N ILE A 28 7.15 6.93 3.31
CA ILE A 28 7.25 6.46 4.69
C ILE A 28 7.17 4.94 4.61
N GLU A 29 8.03 4.24 5.31
CA GLU A 29 8.10 2.77 5.26
C GLU A 29 7.58 2.14 6.54
N ALA A 30 6.89 1.02 6.40
CA ALA A 30 6.46 0.19 7.52
C ALA A 30 6.70 -1.27 7.16
N ALA A 31 7.27 -2.02 8.09
CA ALA A 31 7.66 -3.41 7.86
C ALA A 31 6.58 -4.41 8.25
N ASP A 32 5.55 -3.98 8.96
CA ASP A 32 4.44 -4.84 9.37
C ASP A 32 3.18 -3.99 9.59
N GLY A 33 2.08 -4.67 9.85
CA GLY A 33 0.78 -4.01 9.98
C GLY A 33 0.68 -3.09 11.18
N GLN A 34 1.31 -3.44 12.29
CA GLN A 34 1.28 -2.61 13.48
C GLN A 34 2.06 -1.32 13.25
N GLU A 35 3.25 -1.43 12.68
CA GLU A 35 4.05 -0.26 12.34
C GLU A 35 3.30 0.62 11.34
N ALA A 36 2.57 -0.01 10.39
CA ALA A 36 1.78 0.73 9.42
C ALA A 36 0.75 1.62 10.09
N LEU A 37 0.03 1.10 11.08
CA LEU A 37 -0.98 1.88 11.78
C LEU A 37 -0.35 3.00 12.60
N GLU A 38 0.80 2.76 13.21
CA GLU A 38 1.54 3.78 13.93
C GLU A 38 1.99 4.91 13.00
N GLN A 39 2.56 4.55 11.86
CA GLN A 39 3.01 5.54 10.88
C GLN A 39 1.82 6.30 10.28
N PHE A 40 0.73 5.59 10.02
CA PHE A 40 -0.46 6.22 9.47
C PHE A 40 -1.03 7.29 10.40
N SER A 41 -1.01 7.04 11.71
CA SER A 41 -1.51 8.02 12.67
C SER A 41 -0.54 9.16 12.94
N SER A 42 0.74 8.97 12.63
CA SER A 42 1.78 9.96 12.90
C SER A 42 2.01 10.95 11.76
N TYR A 43 1.60 10.59 10.55
CA TYR A 43 1.85 11.42 9.37
C TYR A 43 0.58 11.63 8.57
N GLU A 44 0.56 12.69 7.80
CA GLU A 44 -0.53 12.94 6.86
C GLU A 44 -0.23 12.18 5.56
N VAL A 45 -0.88 11.05 5.38
CA VAL A 45 -0.62 10.12 4.29
C VAL A 45 -1.63 10.34 3.17
N ALA A 46 -1.14 10.45 1.94
CA ALA A 46 -1.97 10.69 0.77
C ALA A 46 -2.30 9.40 0.00
N LEU A 47 -1.51 8.34 0.22
CA LEU A 47 -1.72 7.05 -0.45
C LEU A 47 -1.05 5.97 0.39
N VAL A 48 -1.68 4.80 0.49
CA VAL A 48 -1.09 3.64 1.15
C VAL A 48 -0.89 2.54 0.13
N LEU A 49 0.34 2.03 0.03
CA LEU A 49 0.66 0.82 -0.72
C LEU A 49 0.78 -0.28 0.32
N LEU A 50 -0.07 -1.28 0.23
CA LEU A 50 -0.28 -2.21 1.33
C LEU A 50 -0.22 -3.66 0.87
N ASP A 51 0.80 -4.38 1.34
CA ASP A 51 0.92 -5.81 1.09
C ASP A 51 -0.12 -6.57 1.91
N ILE A 52 -0.67 -7.64 1.33
CA ILE A 52 -1.67 -8.45 2.02
C ILE A 52 -1.04 -9.35 3.06
N GLN A 53 -0.01 -10.11 2.68
CA GLN A 53 0.58 -11.12 3.56
C GLN A 53 1.76 -10.56 4.34
N MET A 54 1.51 -10.31 5.61
CA MET A 54 2.51 -9.77 6.52
C MET A 54 2.36 -10.40 7.90
N PRO A 55 3.44 -10.45 8.69
CA PRO A 55 3.33 -10.90 10.07
C PRO A 55 2.53 -9.91 10.91
N LYS A 56 2.06 -10.35 12.06
CA LYS A 56 1.27 -9.60 13.04
C LYS A 56 -0.12 -9.30 12.51
N LEU A 57 -0.31 -8.16 11.83
CA LEU A 57 -1.59 -7.82 11.21
C LEU A 57 -1.42 -7.95 9.71
N ASN A 58 -2.29 -8.71 9.05
CA ASN A 58 -2.24 -8.81 7.59
C ASN A 58 -2.83 -7.54 6.97
N GLY A 59 -2.64 -7.41 5.65
CA GLY A 59 -3.07 -6.20 4.95
C GLY A 59 -4.56 -5.93 5.04
N LEU A 60 -5.38 -6.98 5.11
CA LEU A 60 -6.84 -6.79 5.22
C LEU A 60 -7.21 -6.17 6.56
N GLU A 61 -6.54 -6.59 7.62
CA GLU A 61 -6.79 -6.03 8.95
C GLU A 61 -6.35 -4.57 9.02
N VAL A 62 -5.22 -4.25 8.39
CA VAL A 62 -4.73 -2.87 8.33
C VAL A 62 -5.72 -2.00 7.55
N LEU A 63 -6.19 -2.50 6.41
CA LEU A 63 -7.17 -1.77 5.59
C LEU A 63 -8.45 -1.49 6.37
N ALA A 64 -8.96 -2.48 7.09
CA ALA A 64 -10.16 -2.32 7.90
C ALA A 64 -9.98 -1.23 8.96
N GLU A 65 -8.82 -1.21 9.62
CA GLU A 65 -8.52 -0.20 10.63
C GLU A 65 -8.43 1.21 10.02
N ILE A 66 -7.76 1.33 8.87
CA ILE A 66 -7.66 2.62 8.18
C ILE A 66 -9.04 3.13 7.82
N ARG A 67 -9.91 2.25 7.33
CA ARG A 67 -11.24 2.65 6.88
C ARG A 67 -12.18 3.09 8.01
N LYS A 68 -11.86 2.80 9.24
CA LYS A 68 -12.63 3.31 10.38
C LYS A 68 -12.55 4.82 10.49
N SER A 69 -11.48 5.42 10.03
CA SER A 69 -11.24 6.87 10.20
C SER A 69 -10.85 7.62 8.94
N SER A 70 -10.64 6.93 7.81
CA SER A 70 -10.09 7.59 6.63
C SER A 70 -10.57 6.97 5.34
N GLN A 71 -10.72 7.80 4.31
CA GLN A 71 -11.01 7.37 2.94
C GLN A 71 -9.77 7.53 2.06
N VAL A 72 -8.57 7.56 2.66
CA VAL A 72 -7.33 7.67 1.92
C VAL A 72 -7.23 6.57 0.86
N PRO A 73 -6.73 6.87 -0.34
CA PRO A 73 -6.56 5.82 -1.36
C PRO A 73 -5.61 4.73 -0.89
N VAL A 74 -5.98 3.49 -1.13
CA VAL A 74 -5.17 2.32 -0.78
C VAL A 74 -5.02 1.43 -2.00
N LEU A 75 -3.78 1.16 -2.38
CA LEU A 75 -3.46 0.22 -3.45
C LEU A 75 -2.88 -1.04 -2.80
N MET A 76 -3.56 -2.16 -2.98
CA MET A 76 -3.12 -3.43 -2.40
C MET A 76 -2.07 -4.08 -3.28
N LEU A 77 -1.05 -4.66 -2.65
CA LEU A 77 -0.02 -5.44 -3.34
C LEU A 77 -0.27 -6.90 -3.02
N THR A 78 -0.55 -7.71 -4.05
CA THR A 78 -1.02 -9.07 -3.85
C THR A 78 -0.15 -10.07 -4.59
N ALA A 79 0.08 -11.25 -3.97
CA ALA A 79 0.66 -12.37 -4.68
C ALA A 79 -0.45 -13.14 -5.40
N PHE A 80 -0.09 -13.97 -6.36
CA PHE A 80 -1.07 -14.75 -7.12
C PHE A 80 -1.95 -15.62 -6.23
N GLN A 81 -1.38 -16.19 -5.19
CA GLN A 81 -2.11 -17.06 -4.27
C GLN A 81 -3.09 -16.31 -3.37
N ASP A 82 -3.09 -14.99 -3.42
CA ASP A 82 -4.03 -14.18 -2.64
C ASP A 82 -5.32 -13.90 -3.40
N GLU A 83 -5.60 -14.67 -4.45
CA GLU A 83 -6.74 -14.43 -5.33
C GLU A 83 -8.07 -14.33 -4.61
N GLU A 84 -8.31 -15.19 -3.62
CA GLU A 84 -9.58 -15.15 -2.89
C GLU A 84 -9.76 -13.86 -2.09
N TYR A 85 -8.68 -13.25 -1.64
CA TYR A 85 -8.73 -11.94 -0.96
C TYR A 85 -9.14 -10.84 -1.94
N LYS A 86 -8.65 -10.92 -3.18
CA LYS A 86 -9.02 -9.95 -4.21
C LYS A 86 -10.51 -9.97 -4.50
N MET A 87 -11.10 -11.15 -4.46
CA MET A 87 -12.51 -11.33 -4.76
C MET A 87 -13.42 -10.87 -3.63
N SER A 88 -13.02 -11.04 -2.38
CA SER A 88 -13.91 -10.87 -1.25
C SER A 88 -13.85 -9.50 -0.57
N ALA A 89 -12.68 -8.95 -0.37
CA ALA A 89 -12.53 -7.79 0.50
C ALA A 89 -12.19 -6.49 -0.22
N PHE A 90 -11.46 -6.55 -1.31
CA PHE A 90 -10.88 -5.35 -1.88
C PHE A 90 -11.82 -4.59 -2.80
N ALA A 91 -12.83 -5.25 -3.31
CA ALA A 91 -13.74 -4.62 -4.26
C ALA A 91 -14.43 -3.40 -3.67
N SER A 92 -14.64 -3.39 -2.35
CA SER A 92 -15.37 -2.31 -1.70
C SER A 92 -14.52 -1.39 -0.84
N LEU A 93 -13.35 -1.84 -0.37
CA LEU A 93 -12.57 -1.07 0.59
C LEU A 93 -11.28 -0.48 0.03
N ALA A 94 -10.65 -1.15 -0.93
CA ALA A 94 -9.42 -0.67 -1.55
C ALA A 94 -9.74 0.03 -2.86
N ASP A 95 -8.83 0.90 -3.29
CA ASP A 95 -8.98 1.64 -4.56
C ASP A 95 -8.45 0.84 -5.73
N GLY A 96 -7.71 -0.21 -5.47
CA GLY A 96 -7.20 -1.07 -6.51
C GLY A 96 -6.19 -2.06 -5.95
N TYR A 97 -5.65 -2.88 -6.81
CA TYR A 97 -4.60 -3.82 -6.43
C TYR A 97 -3.62 -4.01 -7.57
N LEU A 98 -2.41 -4.42 -7.21
CA LEU A 98 -1.34 -4.70 -8.17
C LEU A 98 -0.73 -6.05 -7.81
N GLU A 99 -0.66 -6.95 -8.79
CA GLU A 99 -0.23 -8.33 -8.58
C GLU A 99 1.28 -8.46 -8.62
N LYS A 100 1.84 -9.17 -7.66
CA LYS A 100 3.27 -9.47 -7.61
C LYS A 100 3.60 -10.65 -8.52
N PRO A 101 4.74 -10.67 -9.19
CA PRO A 101 5.71 -9.59 -9.26
C PRO A 101 5.25 -8.47 -10.19
N PHE A 102 5.52 -7.24 -9.82
CA PHE A 102 5.16 -6.08 -10.63
C PHE A 102 6.41 -5.30 -11.01
N SER A 103 6.35 -4.56 -12.12
CA SER A 103 7.43 -3.66 -12.48
C SER A 103 7.24 -2.34 -11.75
N LEU A 104 8.35 -1.68 -11.45
CA LEU A 104 8.28 -0.37 -10.79
C LEU A 104 7.64 0.67 -11.69
N SER A 105 7.82 0.56 -13.01
CA SER A 105 7.19 1.48 -13.94
C SER A 105 5.67 1.32 -13.96
N LEU A 106 5.16 0.09 -13.84
CA LEU A 106 3.72 -0.13 -13.75
C LEU A 106 3.18 0.42 -12.43
N LEU A 107 3.91 0.22 -11.35
CA LEU A 107 3.53 0.80 -10.06
C LEU A 107 3.40 2.31 -10.16
N LYS A 108 4.37 2.97 -10.79
CA LYS A 108 4.32 4.42 -10.98
C LYS A 108 3.08 4.85 -11.75
N VAL A 109 2.74 4.13 -12.82
CA VAL A 109 1.54 4.44 -13.60
C VAL A 109 0.30 4.38 -12.73
N ARG A 110 0.19 3.36 -11.89
CA ARG A 110 -0.95 3.21 -10.98
C ARG A 110 -1.00 4.31 -9.93
N VAL A 111 0.14 4.63 -9.34
CA VAL A 111 0.24 5.70 -8.34
C VAL A 111 -0.16 7.04 -8.96
N ASP A 112 0.39 7.36 -10.12
CA ASP A 112 0.07 8.61 -10.81
C ASP A 112 -1.41 8.70 -11.16
N ALA A 113 -1.99 7.58 -11.58
CA ALA A 113 -3.42 7.53 -11.92
C ALA A 113 -4.30 7.80 -10.71
N ILE A 114 -3.92 7.26 -9.55
CA ILE A 114 -4.67 7.49 -8.31
C ILE A 114 -4.62 8.97 -7.93
N PHE A 115 -3.44 9.56 -7.96
CA PHE A 115 -3.31 10.98 -7.61
C PHE A 115 -4.03 11.90 -8.60
N LYS A 116 -4.17 11.49 -9.84
CA LYS A 116 -4.94 12.26 -10.82
C LYS A 116 -6.43 12.31 -10.49
N ARG A 117 -6.97 11.26 -9.86
CA ARG A 117 -8.39 11.20 -9.48
C ARG A 117 -8.68 12.03 -8.22
N TYR A 118 -7.68 12.21 -7.42
CA TYR A 118 -7.81 12.90 -6.15
C TYR A 118 -7.01 14.19 -6.20
#